data_4289f0a307faf060a7406a54325b3d4d
#
_entry.id   4289f0a307faf060a7406a54325b3d4d
#
_cell.length_a   1.000
_cell.length_b   1.000
_cell.length_c   1.000
_cell.angle_alpha   90.00
_cell.angle_beta   90.00
_cell.angle_gamma   90.00
#
_symmetry.space_group_name_H-M   'P 1'
#
loop_
_entity.id
_entity.type
_entity.pdbx_description
1 polymer ?
#
loop_
_entity_poly.entity_id
_entity_poly.type
_entity_poly.pdbx_seq_one_letter_code
_entity_poly.pdbx_strand_id
1 'polypeptide(L)'
;MYKRQLKRHPFPGPGLSVRIMGEITPSKLAICRKASKIVEEELWDAGVYDKVWQAYAAVGDDKAVGVVGDERKYGRIVTVRVVDSIDAMSADWTRLPNGVLEKISNRITNEIDEVTWVSYVISSKPPATIEPQ
;
A
#
# COMPACT_ATOMS: atom_id res chain seq x y z
N MET A 1 6.64 -19.05 0.93
CA MET A 1 6.15 -18.74 -0.43
C MET A 1 4.80 -19.37 -0.73
N TYR A 2 4.65 -20.65 -0.55
CA TYR A 2 3.38 -21.33 -0.81
C TYR A 2 2.26 -20.90 0.12
N LYS A 3 2.60 -20.66 1.39
CA LYS A 3 1.61 -20.20 2.37
C LYS A 3 0.99 -18.86 1.97
N ARG A 4 1.81 -17.99 1.36
CA ARG A 4 1.35 -16.70 0.90
C ARG A 4 0.28 -16.84 -0.19
N GLN A 5 0.46 -17.82 -1.08
CA GLN A 5 -0.51 -18.07 -2.13
C GLN A 5 -1.79 -18.69 -1.59
N LEU A 6 -1.68 -19.56 -0.60
CA LEU A 6 -2.84 -20.22 -0.02
C LEU A 6 -3.69 -19.29 0.84
N LYS A 7 -3.09 -18.25 1.42
CA LYS A 7 -3.77 -17.33 2.32
C LYS A 7 -3.83 -15.93 1.74
N ARG A 8 -4.06 -15.85 0.44
CA ARG A 8 -4.12 -14.59 -0.25
C ARG A 8 -5.31 -13.76 0.23
N HIS A 9 -5.09 -12.47 0.44
CA HIS A 9 -6.16 -11.53 0.76
C HIS A 9 -7.07 -11.34 -0.45
N PRO A 10 -8.33 -10.85 -0.21
CA PRO A 10 -9.22 -10.58 -1.34
C PRO A 10 -8.61 -9.59 -2.31
N PHE A 11 -8.84 -9.82 -3.59
CA PHE A 11 -8.39 -8.95 -4.65
C PHE A 11 -9.62 -8.34 -5.33
N PRO A 12 -9.58 -7.06 -5.69
CA PRO A 12 -10.74 -6.43 -6.31
C PRO A 12 -11.03 -7.03 -7.68
N GLY A 13 -12.31 -7.14 -8.04
CA GLY A 13 -12.72 -7.65 -9.32
C GLY A 13 -12.10 -6.92 -10.50
N PRO A 14 -12.03 -5.56 -10.50
CA PRO A 14 -11.36 -4.82 -11.57
C PRO A 14 -9.84 -4.93 -11.57
N GLY A 15 -9.24 -5.58 -10.59
CA GLY A 15 -7.80 -5.73 -10.52
C GLY A 15 -7.11 -4.50 -9.94
N LEU A 16 -5.87 -4.28 -10.35
CA LEU A 16 -5.05 -3.18 -9.80
C LEU A 16 -5.59 -1.80 -10.15
N SER A 17 -6.47 -1.70 -11.17
CA SER A 17 -6.92 -0.38 -11.61
C SER A 17 -7.65 0.40 -10.51
N VAL A 18 -8.31 -0.29 -9.57
CA VAL A 18 -9.01 0.40 -8.47
C VAL A 18 -8.04 0.99 -7.45
N ARG A 19 -6.77 0.64 -7.53
CA ARG A 19 -5.73 1.15 -6.62
C ARG A 19 -4.89 2.24 -7.27
N ILE A 20 -5.28 2.66 -8.47
CA ILE A 20 -4.64 3.75 -9.18
C ILE A 20 -5.63 4.90 -9.27
N MET A 21 -5.25 6.04 -8.71
CA MET A 21 -6.07 7.24 -8.76
C MET A 21 -5.67 8.05 -9.98
N GLY A 22 -6.68 8.54 -10.71
CA GLY A 22 -6.44 9.23 -11.96
C GLY A 22 -6.27 8.27 -13.12
N GLU A 23 -5.54 8.74 -14.13
CA GLU A 23 -5.32 7.95 -15.34
C GLU A 23 -4.47 6.72 -15.06
N ILE A 24 -4.86 5.58 -15.63
CA ILE A 24 -4.09 4.34 -15.49
C ILE A 24 -2.97 4.35 -16.52
N THR A 25 -1.74 4.28 -16.04
CA THR A 25 -0.56 4.27 -16.91
C THR A 25 0.32 3.07 -16.55
N PRO A 26 1.16 2.61 -17.49
CA PRO A 26 2.11 1.53 -17.18
C PRO A 26 3.02 1.85 -16.01
N SER A 27 3.45 3.10 -15.89
CA SER A 27 4.30 3.54 -14.78
C SER A 27 3.59 3.37 -13.43
N LYS A 28 2.35 3.85 -13.32
CA LYS A 28 1.59 3.74 -12.08
C LYS A 28 1.29 2.27 -11.75
N LEU A 29 0.97 1.46 -12.77
CA LEU A 29 0.73 0.03 -12.55
C LEU A 29 1.96 -0.65 -11.98
N ALA A 30 3.14 -0.35 -12.52
CA ALA A 30 4.38 -0.93 -12.04
C ALA A 30 4.66 -0.53 -10.59
N ILE A 31 4.47 0.74 -10.26
CA ILE A 31 4.66 1.25 -8.90
C ILE A 31 3.69 0.56 -7.94
N CYS A 32 2.42 0.51 -8.30
CA CYS A 32 1.38 -0.10 -7.48
C CYS A 32 1.70 -1.57 -7.20
N ARG A 33 2.11 -2.30 -8.23
CA ARG A 33 2.41 -3.73 -8.11
C ARG A 33 3.62 -3.97 -7.20
N LYS A 34 4.70 -3.22 -7.41
CA LYS A 34 5.90 -3.36 -6.58
C LYS A 34 5.64 -2.96 -5.13
N ALA A 35 4.97 -1.83 -4.93
CA ALA A 35 4.71 -1.35 -3.58
C ALA A 35 3.79 -2.30 -2.82
N SER A 36 2.75 -2.82 -3.48
CA SER A 36 1.83 -3.77 -2.84
C SER A 36 2.55 -5.06 -2.46
N LYS A 37 3.48 -5.51 -3.30
CA LYS A 37 4.27 -6.69 -2.98
C LYS A 37 5.15 -6.46 -1.74
N ILE A 38 5.75 -5.28 -1.63
CA ILE A 38 6.56 -4.93 -0.47
C ILE A 38 5.70 -4.93 0.80
N VAL A 39 4.51 -4.32 0.74
CA VAL A 39 3.59 -4.32 1.87
C VAL A 39 3.28 -5.75 2.29
N GLU A 40 2.93 -6.59 1.34
CA GLU A 40 2.59 -7.98 1.61
C GLU A 40 3.75 -8.73 2.27
N GLU A 41 4.96 -8.56 1.74
CA GLU A 41 6.14 -9.24 2.28
C GLU A 41 6.46 -8.79 3.70
N GLU A 42 6.35 -7.51 3.99
CA GLU A 42 6.65 -7.01 5.33
C GLU A 42 5.61 -7.46 6.34
N LEU A 43 4.35 -7.53 5.95
CA LEU A 43 3.30 -8.06 6.84
C LEU A 43 3.51 -9.54 7.10
N TRP A 44 3.91 -10.28 6.08
CA TRP A 44 4.21 -11.70 6.22
C TRP A 44 5.39 -11.92 7.16
N ASP A 45 6.47 -11.16 6.96
CA ASP A 45 7.67 -11.30 7.79
C ASP A 45 7.41 -10.91 9.25
N ALA A 46 6.50 -9.97 9.46
CA ALA A 46 6.12 -9.54 10.81
C ALA A 46 5.12 -10.50 11.48
N GLY A 47 4.63 -11.49 10.75
CA GLY A 47 3.70 -12.46 11.31
C GLY A 47 2.27 -11.93 11.45
N VAL A 48 1.92 -10.85 10.76
CA VAL A 48 0.60 -10.25 10.87
C VAL A 48 -0.26 -10.37 9.61
N TYR A 49 0.29 -10.97 8.55
CA TYR A 49 -0.42 -11.06 7.27
C TYR A 49 -1.79 -11.73 7.41
N ASP A 50 -1.85 -12.83 8.17
CA ASP A 50 -3.11 -13.57 8.37
C ASP A 50 -4.09 -12.87 9.29
N LYS A 51 -3.63 -11.85 10.01
CA LYS A 51 -4.46 -11.16 11.00
C LYS A 51 -5.20 -9.97 10.42
N VAL A 52 -4.89 -9.60 9.19
CA VAL A 52 -5.53 -8.46 8.54
C VAL A 52 -6.41 -8.96 7.40
N TRP A 53 -7.43 -8.17 7.07
CA TRP A 53 -8.39 -8.52 6.03
C TRP A 53 -7.82 -8.23 4.64
N GLN A 54 -7.24 -7.05 4.47
CA GLN A 54 -6.72 -6.63 3.19
C GLN A 54 -5.58 -5.65 3.38
N ALA A 55 -4.60 -5.73 2.50
CA ALA A 55 -3.43 -4.85 2.54
C ALA A 55 -2.95 -4.60 1.12
N TYR A 56 -2.66 -3.33 0.81
CA TYR A 56 -2.20 -2.97 -0.52
C TYR A 56 -1.58 -1.58 -0.50
N ALA A 57 -0.97 -1.20 -1.62
CA ALA A 57 -0.51 0.16 -1.87
C ALA A 57 -1.29 0.74 -3.04
N ALA A 58 -1.54 2.04 -2.98
CA ALA A 58 -2.20 2.77 -4.04
C ALA A 58 -1.31 3.92 -4.50
N VAL A 59 -1.48 4.37 -5.74
CA VAL A 59 -0.70 5.47 -6.29
C VAL A 59 -1.58 6.30 -7.21
N GLY A 60 -1.34 7.61 -7.21
CA GLY A 60 -2.04 8.56 -8.07
C GLY A 60 -1.05 9.42 -8.84
N ASP A 61 -1.52 10.61 -9.23
CA ASP A 61 -0.71 11.56 -9.99
C ASP A 61 0.05 12.53 -9.11
N ASP A 62 -0.33 12.64 -7.85
CA ASP A 62 0.31 13.58 -6.93
C ASP A 62 1.78 13.25 -6.75
N LYS A 63 2.59 14.30 -6.68
CA LYS A 63 4.02 14.20 -6.47
C LYS A 63 4.43 15.05 -5.29
N ALA A 64 5.47 14.62 -4.62
CA ALA A 64 6.02 15.35 -3.48
C ALA A 64 7.53 15.37 -3.57
N VAL A 65 8.12 16.37 -2.95
CA VAL A 65 9.57 16.57 -2.98
C VAL A 65 10.22 15.64 -1.98
N GLY A 66 11.24 14.92 -2.46
CA GLY A 66 12.13 14.16 -1.60
C GLY A 66 13.55 14.69 -1.73
N VAL A 67 14.45 14.14 -0.94
CA VAL A 67 15.86 14.49 -0.97
C VAL A 67 16.67 13.22 -1.14
N VAL A 68 17.54 13.21 -2.15
CA VAL A 68 18.47 12.11 -2.38
C VAL A 68 19.88 12.71 -2.41
N GLY A 69 20.67 12.40 -1.38
CA GLY A 69 21.92 13.09 -1.19
C GLY A 69 21.66 14.58 -0.94
N ASP A 70 22.26 15.44 -1.72
CA ASP A 70 22.06 16.89 -1.60
C ASP A 70 21.04 17.43 -2.61
N GLU A 71 20.40 16.55 -3.39
CA GLU A 71 19.51 16.98 -4.46
C GLU A 71 18.05 16.78 -4.11
N ARG A 72 17.23 17.68 -4.60
CA ARG A 72 15.75 17.54 -4.50
C ARG A 72 15.27 16.68 -5.64
N LYS A 73 14.28 15.85 -5.34
CA LYS A 73 13.71 14.93 -6.31
C LYS A 73 12.19 14.97 -6.18
N TYR A 74 11.51 15.12 -7.30
CA TYR A 74 10.07 14.98 -7.35
C TYR A 74 9.72 13.52 -7.62
N GLY A 75 8.87 12.97 -6.78
CA GLY A 75 8.42 11.60 -6.96
C GLY A 75 6.98 11.44 -6.55
N ARG A 76 6.43 10.28 -6.82
CA ARG A 76 5.05 9.98 -6.51
C ARG A 76 4.87 9.68 -5.04
N ILE A 77 3.63 9.88 -4.56
CA ILE A 77 3.22 9.50 -3.21
C ILE A 77 2.55 8.15 -3.32
N VAL A 78 3.06 7.18 -2.57
CA VAL A 78 2.41 5.88 -2.43
C VAL A 78 1.64 5.87 -1.12
N THR A 79 0.40 5.43 -1.17
CA THR A 79 -0.46 5.33 0.00
C THR A 79 -0.66 3.86 0.34
N VAL A 80 -0.36 3.50 1.59
CA VAL A 80 -0.51 2.13 2.07
C VAL A 80 -1.81 2.01 2.84
N ARG A 81 -2.57 0.97 2.55
CA ARG A 81 -3.85 0.70 3.21
C ARG A 81 -3.84 -0.71 3.77
N VAL A 82 -4.04 -0.83 5.08
CA VAL A 82 -4.18 -2.12 5.74
C VAL A 82 -5.41 -2.04 6.64
N VAL A 83 -6.33 -2.96 6.48
CA VAL A 83 -7.59 -2.94 7.24
C VAL A 83 -7.88 -4.30 7.85
N ASP A 84 -8.54 -4.24 9.00
CA ASP A 84 -9.15 -5.40 9.65
C ASP A 84 -10.64 -5.37 9.32
N SER A 85 -11.21 -6.52 9.00
CA SER A 85 -12.64 -6.60 8.74
C SER A 85 -13.39 -6.80 10.06
N ILE A 86 -14.42 -5.99 10.28
CA ILE A 86 -15.35 -6.20 11.39
C ILE A 86 -16.52 -7.03 10.88
N ASP A 87 -17.05 -6.65 9.73
CA ASP A 87 -18.08 -7.41 9.02
C ASP A 87 -18.08 -6.99 7.55
N ALA A 88 -19.06 -7.44 6.77
CA ALA A 88 -19.10 -7.15 5.33
C ALA A 88 -19.28 -5.67 5.03
N MET A 89 -19.79 -4.89 5.98
CA MET A 89 -20.12 -3.48 5.77
C MET A 89 -19.10 -2.54 6.36
N SER A 90 -18.25 -3.00 7.26
CA SER A 90 -17.33 -2.13 7.98
C SER A 90 -15.95 -2.76 8.08
N ALA A 91 -14.95 -1.89 8.18
CA ALA A 91 -13.57 -2.28 8.36
C ALA A 91 -12.84 -1.20 9.16
N ASP A 92 -11.92 -1.62 10.00
CA ASP A 92 -11.12 -0.68 10.79
C ASP A 92 -9.70 -0.67 10.25
N TRP A 93 -9.08 0.50 10.26
CA TRP A 93 -7.68 0.58 9.83
C TRP A 93 -6.80 -0.14 10.84
N THR A 94 -5.78 -0.83 10.33
CA THR A 94 -4.92 -1.66 11.17
C THR A 94 -3.81 -0.84 11.81
N ARG A 95 -3.66 -0.93 13.14
CA ARG A 95 -2.58 -0.28 13.88
C ARG A 95 -1.37 -1.18 13.83
N LEU A 96 -0.56 -1.01 12.79
CA LEU A 96 0.68 -1.77 12.68
C LEU A 96 1.73 -1.22 13.64
N PRO A 97 2.63 -2.07 14.14
CA PRO A 97 3.77 -1.58 14.92
C PRO A 97 4.58 -0.57 14.11
N ASN A 98 5.12 0.43 14.80
CA ASN A 98 5.89 1.49 14.14
C ASN A 98 7.04 0.93 13.32
N GLY A 99 7.71 -0.11 13.82
CA GLY A 99 8.81 -0.73 13.09
C GLY A 99 8.40 -1.35 11.77
N VAL A 100 7.19 -1.91 11.69
CA VAL A 100 6.66 -2.47 10.45
C VAL A 100 6.38 -1.37 9.45
N LEU A 101 5.73 -0.29 9.91
CA LEU A 101 5.45 0.87 9.05
C LEU A 101 6.74 1.48 8.52
N GLU A 102 7.76 1.58 9.37
CA GLU A 102 9.05 2.12 8.96
C GLU A 102 9.72 1.26 7.89
N LYS A 103 9.69 -0.06 8.06
CA LYS A 103 10.27 -0.96 7.07
C LYS A 103 9.56 -0.89 5.73
N ILE A 104 8.23 -0.82 5.77
CA ILE A 104 7.44 -0.68 4.54
C ILE A 104 7.85 0.61 3.81
N SER A 105 7.88 1.72 4.53
CA SER A 105 8.24 3.01 3.94
C SER A 105 9.66 3.00 3.38
N ASN A 106 10.62 2.50 4.16
CA ASN A 106 12.02 2.48 3.73
C ASN A 106 12.21 1.60 2.50
N ARG A 107 11.56 0.45 2.47
CA ARG A 107 11.67 -0.42 1.30
C ARG A 107 11.05 0.18 0.06
N ILE A 108 9.87 0.78 0.19
CA ILE A 108 9.20 1.37 -0.96
C ILE A 108 10.05 2.50 -1.55
N THR A 109 10.55 3.39 -0.70
CA THR A 109 11.33 4.53 -1.20
C THR A 109 12.71 4.12 -1.71
N ASN A 110 13.29 3.06 -1.15
CA ASN A 110 14.61 2.58 -1.60
C ASN A 110 14.54 1.73 -2.85
N GLU A 111 13.47 0.96 -3.02
CA GLU A 111 13.37 -0.01 -4.13
C GLU A 111 12.61 0.54 -5.33
N ILE A 112 11.86 1.61 -5.17
CA ILE A 112 11.08 2.22 -6.26
C ILE A 112 11.54 3.67 -6.42
N ASP A 113 12.38 3.91 -7.43
CA ASP A 113 12.98 5.23 -7.63
C ASP A 113 11.96 6.34 -7.84
N GLU A 114 10.81 6.03 -8.40
CA GLU A 114 9.78 7.02 -8.71
C GLU A 114 9.00 7.49 -7.49
N VAL A 115 9.23 6.88 -6.33
CA VAL A 115 8.45 7.18 -5.11
C VAL A 115 9.33 7.94 -4.13
N THR A 116 8.80 9.07 -3.62
CA THR A 116 9.50 9.88 -2.63
C THR A 116 8.79 9.92 -1.28
N TRP A 117 7.49 9.67 -1.26
CA TRP A 117 6.69 9.74 -0.03
C TRP A 117 5.83 8.49 0.11
N VAL A 118 5.69 8.03 1.35
CA VAL A 118 4.77 6.94 1.70
C VAL A 118 3.85 7.45 2.79
N SER A 119 2.54 7.31 2.59
CA SER A 119 1.53 7.65 3.58
C SER A 119 0.74 6.42 3.97
N TYR A 120 0.07 6.48 5.10
CA TYR A 120 -0.72 5.36 5.62
C TYR A 120 -2.14 5.82 5.87
N VAL A 121 -3.12 5.10 5.34
CA VAL A 121 -4.52 5.48 5.49
C VAL A 121 -5.03 5.09 6.86
N ILE A 122 -5.52 6.06 7.62
CA ILE A 122 -6.03 5.85 8.97
C ILE A 122 -7.54 6.06 9.07
N SER A 123 -8.23 6.07 7.94
CA SER A 123 -9.68 6.20 7.91
C SER A 123 -10.31 4.82 7.82
N SER A 124 -11.25 4.54 8.69
CA SER A 124 -11.98 3.28 8.70
C SER A 124 -13.18 3.35 7.77
N LYS A 125 -13.78 2.22 7.48
CA LYS A 125 -15.02 2.13 6.72
C LYS A 125 -16.17 1.90 7.70
N PRO A 126 -17.17 2.80 7.81
CA PRO A 126 -17.20 4.12 7.21
C PRO A 126 -16.29 5.11 7.91
N PRO A 127 -15.96 6.29 7.36
CA PRO A 127 -16.52 6.87 6.13
C PRO A 127 -15.79 6.49 4.86
N ALA A 128 -14.56 6.01 4.95
CA ALA A 128 -13.80 5.64 3.75
C ALA A 128 -14.21 4.24 3.27
N THR A 129 -14.01 4.01 1.99
CA THR A 129 -14.13 2.64 1.46
C THR A 129 -12.82 1.89 1.71
N ILE A 130 -12.81 0.59 1.46
CA ILE A 130 -11.60 -0.20 1.57
C ILE A 130 -10.64 0.17 0.43
N GLU A 131 -11.12 0.11 -0.80
CA GLU A 131 -10.34 0.50 -1.98
C GLU A 131 -10.62 1.96 -2.34
N PRO A 132 -9.67 2.69 -2.96
CA PRO A 132 -9.89 4.11 -3.27
C PRO A 132 -10.85 4.37 -4.42
N GLN A 133 -11.13 3.37 -5.21
CA GLN A 133 -12.08 3.50 -6.32
C GLN A 133 -12.99 2.30 -6.42
#